data_9c5c3538a154324b656b0ce404a77d38
#
_entry.id   9c5c3538a154324b656b0ce404a77d38
#
_cell.length_a   1.000
_cell.length_b   1.000
_cell.length_c   1.000
_cell.angle_alpha   90.00
_cell.angle_beta   90.00
_cell.angle_gamma   90.00
#
_symmetry.space_group_name_H-M   'P 1'
#
loop_
_entity.id
_entity.type
_entity.pdbx_description
1 polymer ?
#
loop_
_entity_poly.entity_id
_entity_poly.type
_entity_poly.pdbx_seq_one_letter_code
_entity_poly.pdbx_strand_id
1 'polypeptide(L)'
;MRRLGFLIVAMLPGMAWAEPVVLRVEAKRGPDTAAVVESWTARFPDVMTFPLAGGWTGIGIGPMDREAAQAEITRLKRAGQIPSDSFIVPVPSGAVPVTAAEAGAEALADVEAGEDAGPDGGTAAGPAAGASTFAPPAKAEDAAQPAIEPPTGDYLRLQRYDTRESADAALAEWRADFPEAGLWQQPDGGFAITLGPVAPGVAAPWLGAFRAAERVGRFAAVMSPADLGEPVDAGADPQLPPPGNAAMPPMDEVQRALRWAGRYEGEIDGAAGPQTHAAIAAEVLALRAAPDAASAMQALIERREAWRADMQLTTLHDPQSGLSLTAPMDRIQFLRNEQGLSIYGPRNESGAALILYRAPGGQQEMLDFTGLVTALGWVPAPERRIAQGNASLIGRNDTHIGQAEARVMNGQVEGTVLIWPLADAEDQPRIAAEIADSLRYAPAEGAAGDARPDSETGGGAEDDAPATAASPMAD
;
A
#
# COMPACT_ATOMS: atom_id res chain seq x y z
N MET A 1 -49.41 -56.90 -16.30
CA MET A 1 -49.77 -55.57 -15.80
C MET A 1 -48.92 -55.28 -14.56
N ARG A 2 -47.77 -54.63 -14.78
CA ARG A 2 -46.88 -54.20 -13.71
C ARG A 2 -46.98 -52.69 -13.58
N ARG A 3 -47.48 -52.24 -12.44
CA ARG A 3 -47.56 -50.79 -12.09
C ARG A 3 -46.21 -50.35 -11.55
N LEU A 4 -45.55 -49.46 -12.26
CA LEU A 4 -44.34 -48.74 -11.83
C LEU A 4 -44.78 -47.54 -10.96
N GLY A 5 -44.49 -47.60 -9.66
CA GLY A 5 -44.66 -46.45 -8.79
C GLY A 5 -43.51 -45.46 -8.92
N PHE A 6 -43.83 -44.23 -9.32
CA PHE A 6 -42.90 -43.11 -9.32
C PHE A 6 -42.77 -42.57 -7.93
N LEU A 7 -41.55 -42.68 -7.35
CA LEU A 7 -41.22 -42.04 -6.07
C LEU A 7 -40.73 -40.61 -6.37
N ILE A 8 -41.57 -39.62 -6.03
CA ILE A 8 -41.17 -38.21 -6.09
C ILE A 8 -40.39 -37.92 -4.82
N VAL A 9 -39.07 -37.78 -4.94
CA VAL A 9 -38.23 -37.21 -3.89
C VAL A 9 -38.37 -35.70 -3.96
N ALA A 10 -39.08 -35.11 -3.00
CA ALA A 10 -39.13 -33.69 -2.81
C ALA A 10 -37.76 -33.22 -2.26
N MET A 11 -36.95 -32.57 -3.10
CA MET A 11 -35.83 -31.80 -2.64
C MET A 11 -36.34 -30.56 -1.90
N LEU A 12 -36.17 -30.56 -0.57
CA LEU A 12 -36.25 -29.36 0.23
C LEU A 12 -35.11 -28.42 -0.15
N PRO A 13 -35.34 -27.13 -0.42
CA PRO A 13 -34.27 -26.18 -0.60
C PRO A 13 -33.46 -26.10 0.71
N GLY A 14 -32.16 -26.36 0.65
CA GLY A 14 -31.24 -26.20 1.75
C GLY A 14 -31.31 -24.74 2.24
N MET A 15 -31.73 -24.53 3.46
CA MET A 15 -31.56 -23.26 4.17
C MET A 15 -30.06 -23.00 4.24
N ALA A 16 -29.58 -22.05 3.45
CA ALA A 16 -28.27 -21.44 3.67
C ALA A 16 -28.33 -20.77 5.05
N TRP A 17 -27.64 -21.33 6.01
CA TRP A 17 -27.44 -20.71 7.32
C TRP A 17 -26.58 -19.47 7.06
N ALA A 18 -27.18 -18.29 7.16
CA ALA A 18 -26.42 -17.04 7.12
C ALA A 18 -25.48 -17.04 8.34
N GLU A 19 -24.19 -16.92 8.10
CA GLU A 19 -23.21 -16.84 9.19
C GLU A 19 -23.54 -15.65 10.09
N PRO A 20 -23.59 -15.84 11.42
CA PRO A 20 -23.89 -14.77 12.35
C PRO A 20 -22.78 -13.72 12.32
N VAL A 21 -23.17 -12.47 12.53
CA VAL A 21 -22.27 -11.30 12.50
C VAL A 21 -22.35 -10.52 13.81
N VAL A 22 -21.33 -9.68 14.04
CA VAL A 22 -21.23 -8.78 15.19
C VAL A 22 -21.05 -7.34 14.69
N LEU A 23 -21.70 -6.39 15.35
CA LEU A 23 -21.45 -4.96 15.14
C LEU A 23 -20.22 -4.56 15.96
N ARG A 24 -19.07 -4.43 15.33
CA ARG A 24 -17.87 -3.92 16.01
C ARG A 24 -18.03 -2.42 16.25
N VAL A 25 -17.99 -2.02 17.52
CA VAL A 25 -18.26 -0.63 17.95
C VAL A 25 -17.02 0.07 18.46
N GLU A 26 -16.04 -0.68 19.01
CA GLU A 26 -14.82 -0.10 19.54
C GLU A 26 -13.69 -1.13 19.54
N ALA A 27 -12.45 -0.66 19.66
CA ALA A 27 -11.28 -1.47 19.97
C ALA A 27 -10.43 -0.75 21.03
N LYS A 28 -9.97 -1.49 22.04
CA LYS A 28 -9.18 -0.94 23.13
C LYS A 28 -7.97 -1.81 23.41
N ARG A 29 -6.93 -1.19 23.98
CA ARG A 29 -5.72 -1.87 24.41
C ARG A 29 -5.26 -1.30 25.75
N GLY A 30 -4.73 -2.17 26.63
CA GLY A 30 -4.16 -1.77 27.92
C GLY A 30 -5.16 -1.84 29.09
N PRO A 31 -4.79 -1.31 30.26
CA PRO A 31 -5.51 -1.54 31.53
C PRO A 31 -6.93 -0.99 31.55
N ASP A 32 -7.26 0.01 30.71
CA ASP A 32 -8.59 0.61 30.69
C ASP A 32 -9.62 -0.21 29.88
N THR A 33 -9.23 -1.36 29.30
CA THR A 33 -10.11 -2.18 28.48
C THR A 33 -11.33 -2.64 29.25
N ALA A 34 -11.16 -3.10 30.49
CA ALA A 34 -12.26 -3.57 31.35
C ALA A 34 -13.31 -2.48 31.61
N ALA A 35 -12.88 -1.26 31.94
CA ALA A 35 -13.79 -0.13 32.18
C ALA A 35 -14.58 0.28 30.93
N VAL A 36 -13.96 0.19 29.75
CA VAL A 36 -14.65 0.45 28.48
C VAL A 36 -15.67 -0.63 28.18
N VAL A 37 -15.33 -1.92 28.36
CA VAL A 37 -16.27 -3.05 28.21
C VAL A 37 -17.45 -2.88 29.14
N GLU A 38 -17.23 -2.54 30.41
CA GLU A 38 -18.31 -2.29 31.40
C GLU A 38 -19.23 -1.14 30.93
N SER A 39 -18.67 -0.07 30.38
CA SER A 39 -19.44 1.05 29.83
C SER A 39 -20.35 0.63 28.66
N TRP A 40 -19.95 -0.38 27.87
CA TRP A 40 -20.74 -0.93 26.79
C TRP A 40 -21.80 -1.90 27.30
N THR A 41 -21.48 -2.79 28.24
CA THR A 41 -22.43 -3.74 28.83
C THR A 41 -23.55 -3.05 29.63
N ALA A 42 -23.28 -1.86 30.19
CA ALA A 42 -24.29 -1.03 30.81
C ALA A 42 -25.33 -0.46 29.83
N ARG A 43 -24.99 -0.36 28.55
CA ARG A 43 -25.87 0.19 27.50
C ARG A 43 -26.51 -0.87 26.60
N PHE A 44 -25.83 -2.00 26.41
CA PHE A 44 -26.23 -3.07 25.49
C PHE A 44 -26.12 -4.43 26.18
N PRO A 45 -27.18 -5.28 26.13
CA PRO A 45 -27.17 -6.58 26.80
C PRO A 45 -26.29 -7.64 26.12
N ASP A 46 -26.06 -7.49 24.79
CA ASP A 46 -25.40 -8.49 23.96
C ASP A 46 -24.01 -8.03 23.54
N VAL A 47 -23.20 -7.60 24.51
CA VAL A 47 -21.80 -7.17 24.24
C VAL A 47 -20.92 -8.41 24.17
N MET A 48 -20.02 -8.39 23.19
CA MET A 48 -18.97 -9.40 22.99
C MET A 48 -17.60 -8.75 22.96
N THR A 49 -16.59 -9.45 23.47
CA THR A 49 -15.19 -9.11 23.28
C THR A 49 -14.49 -10.17 22.47
N PHE A 50 -13.49 -9.78 21.69
CA PHE A 50 -12.69 -10.68 20.86
C PHE A 50 -11.28 -10.15 20.66
N PRO A 51 -10.28 -11.04 20.58
CA PRO A 51 -8.89 -10.64 20.39
C PRO A 51 -8.65 -10.09 18.98
N LEU A 52 -7.86 -9.03 18.90
CA LEU A 52 -7.37 -8.44 17.66
C LEU A 52 -5.84 -8.49 17.62
N ALA A 53 -5.27 -8.32 16.45
CA ALA A 53 -3.82 -8.31 16.28
C ALA A 53 -3.14 -7.23 17.16
N GLY A 54 -1.92 -7.52 17.63
CA GLY A 54 -1.13 -6.57 18.42
C GLY A 54 -1.64 -6.36 19.85
N GLY A 55 -2.41 -7.28 20.42
CA GLY A 55 -2.90 -7.20 21.81
C GLY A 55 -4.07 -6.21 22.00
N TRP A 56 -4.79 -5.90 20.93
CA TRP A 56 -6.03 -5.14 20.99
C TRP A 56 -7.22 -6.07 21.29
N THR A 57 -8.19 -5.55 22.01
CA THR A 57 -9.49 -6.21 22.25
C THR A 57 -10.56 -5.46 21.48
N GLY A 58 -11.24 -6.17 20.56
CA GLY A 58 -12.43 -5.66 19.88
C GLY A 58 -13.66 -5.79 20.77
N ILE A 59 -14.54 -4.79 20.75
CA ILE A 59 -15.81 -4.74 21.45
C ILE A 59 -16.90 -4.68 20.40
N GLY A 60 -17.88 -5.56 20.49
CA GLY A 60 -18.99 -5.66 19.55
C GLY A 60 -20.32 -5.95 20.19
N ILE A 61 -21.39 -5.76 19.44
CA ILE A 61 -22.78 -6.05 19.83
C ILE A 61 -23.30 -7.17 18.93
N GLY A 62 -23.81 -8.24 19.50
CA GLY A 62 -24.29 -9.43 18.78
C GLY A 62 -24.00 -10.71 19.58
N PRO A 63 -24.08 -11.90 18.95
CA PRO A 63 -24.23 -12.15 17.50
C PRO A 63 -25.64 -11.95 16.98
N MET A 64 -25.80 -11.58 15.72
CA MET A 64 -27.10 -11.42 15.06
C MET A 64 -27.01 -11.76 13.55
N ASP A 65 -28.16 -11.90 12.90
CA ASP A 65 -28.23 -12.11 11.47
C ASP A 65 -27.75 -10.86 10.73
N ARG A 66 -27.12 -11.04 9.57
CA ARG A 66 -26.55 -9.95 8.77
C ARG A 66 -27.59 -8.87 8.40
N GLU A 67 -28.81 -9.26 8.06
CA GLU A 67 -29.88 -8.33 7.72
C GLU A 67 -30.32 -7.52 8.95
N ALA A 68 -30.47 -8.18 10.10
CA ALA A 68 -30.74 -7.53 11.38
C ALA A 68 -29.60 -6.57 11.78
N ALA A 69 -28.34 -6.98 11.58
CA ALA A 69 -27.17 -6.14 11.84
C ALA A 69 -27.15 -4.88 10.98
N GLN A 70 -27.52 -4.96 9.70
CA GLN A 70 -27.59 -3.82 8.78
C GLN A 70 -28.65 -2.79 9.20
N ALA A 71 -29.80 -3.27 9.64
CA ALA A 71 -30.87 -2.41 10.17
C ALA A 71 -30.45 -1.76 11.49
N GLU A 72 -29.87 -2.55 12.39
CA GLU A 72 -29.48 -2.12 13.72
C GLU A 72 -28.32 -1.11 13.71
N ILE A 73 -27.28 -1.33 12.91
CA ILE A 73 -26.16 -0.38 12.80
C ILE A 73 -26.64 0.99 12.28
N THR A 74 -27.57 0.97 11.31
CA THR A 74 -28.16 2.21 10.77
C THR A 74 -28.98 2.94 11.83
N ARG A 75 -29.76 2.21 12.62
CA ARG A 75 -30.56 2.75 13.71
C ARG A 75 -29.68 3.36 14.80
N LEU A 76 -28.68 2.61 15.27
CA LEU A 76 -27.79 3.03 16.36
C LEU A 76 -26.91 4.21 15.99
N LYS A 77 -26.36 4.24 14.75
CA LYS A 77 -25.61 5.41 14.24
C LYS A 77 -26.47 6.66 14.15
N ARG A 78 -27.70 6.55 13.65
CA ARG A 78 -28.63 7.69 13.55
C ARG A 78 -29.02 8.23 14.93
N ALA A 79 -29.11 7.34 15.93
CA ALA A 79 -29.39 7.69 17.31
C ALA A 79 -28.16 8.20 18.07
N GLY A 80 -26.97 8.19 17.48
CA GLY A 80 -25.72 8.57 18.15
C GLY A 80 -25.32 7.64 19.28
N GLN A 81 -25.82 6.40 19.29
CA GLN A 81 -25.58 5.43 20.36
C GLN A 81 -24.30 4.62 20.16
N ILE A 82 -23.80 4.56 18.93
CA ILE A 82 -22.52 3.94 18.56
C ILE A 82 -21.71 4.93 17.67
N PRO A 83 -20.36 4.81 17.64
CA PRO A 83 -19.50 5.61 16.77
C PRO A 83 -19.89 5.48 15.29
N SER A 84 -19.63 6.54 14.52
CA SER A 84 -19.95 6.58 13.09
C SER A 84 -19.12 5.60 12.26
N ASP A 85 -17.94 5.22 12.74
CA ASP A 85 -16.99 4.27 12.17
C ASP A 85 -17.27 2.80 12.56
N SER A 86 -18.32 2.50 13.35
CA SER A 86 -18.75 1.14 13.65
C SER A 86 -19.11 0.37 12.37
N PHE A 87 -18.82 -0.92 12.30
CA PHE A 87 -19.07 -1.76 11.12
C PHE A 87 -19.41 -3.21 11.48
N ILE A 88 -19.97 -3.95 10.51
CA ILE A 88 -20.38 -5.32 10.67
C ILE A 88 -19.23 -6.26 10.33
N VAL A 89 -18.93 -7.23 11.20
CA VAL A 89 -17.93 -8.27 10.96
C VAL A 89 -18.54 -9.65 11.17
N PRO A 90 -18.08 -10.72 10.49
CA PRO A 90 -18.37 -12.09 10.91
C PRO A 90 -17.97 -12.27 12.37
N VAL A 91 -18.63 -13.18 13.10
CA VAL A 91 -18.25 -13.45 14.50
C VAL A 91 -16.78 -13.89 14.54
N PRO A 92 -15.87 -13.08 15.15
CA PRO A 92 -14.44 -13.41 15.14
C PRO A 92 -14.13 -14.65 15.97
N SER A 93 -13.09 -15.39 15.61
CA SER A 93 -12.58 -16.51 16.41
C SER A 93 -12.15 -16.01 17.79
N GLY A 94 -12.61 -16.69 18.85
CA GLY A 94 -12.34 -16.29 20.23
C GLY A 94 -13.22 -15.16 20.75
N ALA A 95 -14.36 -14.87 20.07
CA ALA A 95 -15.36 -13.95 20.59
C ALA A 95 -16.07 -14.56 21.81
N VAL A 96 -16.12 -13.80 22.91
CA VAL A 96 -16.73 -14.20 24.19
C VAL A 96 -17.82 -13.19 24.53
N PRO A 97 -19.06 -13.65 24.82
CA PRO A 97 -20.11 -12.78 25.33
C PRO A 97 -19.73 -12.30 26.73
N VAL A 98 -19.97 -11.02 27.02
CA VAL A 98 -19.68 -10.41 28.32
C VAL A 98 -21.01 -10.10 29.02
N THR A 99 -21.24 -10.72 30.16
CA THR A 99 -22.39 -10.39 30.98
C THR A 99 -22.01 -9.33 32.02
N ALA A 100 -22.98 -8.51 32.43
CA ALA A 100 -22.80 -7.46 33.44
C ALA A 100 -22.23 -7.98 34.79
N ALA A 101 -22.34 -9.30 35.05
CA ALA A 101 -21.77 -9.94 36.24
C ALA A 101 -20.28 -10.29 36.13
N GLU A 102 -19.78 -10.49 34.89
CA GLU A 102 -18.38 -10.87 34.60
C GLU A 102 -17.47 -9.65 34.43
N ALA A 103 -18.02 -8.53 33.95
CA ALA A 103 -17.28 -7.27 33.83
C ALA A 103 -16.81 -6.72 35.20
N GLY A 104 -17.56 -7.03 36.29
CA GLY A 104 -17.18 -6.66 37.67
C GLY A 104 -16.21 -7.63 38.35
N ALA A 105 -16.06 -8.86 37.83
CA ALA A 105 -15.18 -9.88 38.45
C ALA A 105 -13.73 -9.78 37.96
N GLU A 106 -13.50 -9.36 36.74
CA GLU A 106 -12.13 -9.12 36.23
C GLU A 106 -11.46 -7.85 36.83
N ALA A 107 -12.28 -6.88 37.25
CA ALA A 107 -11.77 -5.67 37.94
C ALA A 107 -11.30 -5.95 39.38
N LEU A 108 -11.64 -7.11 39.96
CA LEU A 108 -11.23 -7.54 41.31
C LEU A 108 -10.10 -8.58 41.31
N ALA A 109 -9.74 -9.14 40.19
CA ALA A 109 -8.67 -10.14 40.07
C ALA A 109 -7.27 -9.57 39.98
N ASP A 110 -7.13 -8.27 39.72
CA ASP A 110 -5.81 -7.59 39.55
C ASP A 110 -5.26 -6.95 40.86
N VAL A 111 -5.88 -7.19 42.01
CA VAL A 111 -5.48 -6.59 43.31
C VAL A 111 -4.94 -7.59 44.33
N GLU A 112 -4.94 -8.90 44.05
CA GLU A 112 -4.38 -9.89 45.00
C GLU A 112 -3.34 -10.81 44.36
N ALA A 113 -2.14 -10.32 44.18
CA ALA A 113 -0.90 -11.13 44.10
C ALA A 113 0.32 -10.30 44.51
N GLY A 114 0.38 -9.96 45.76
CA GLY A 114 1.56 -9.42 46.41
C GLY A 114 1.45 -9.67 47.90
N GLU A 115 2.39 -10.43 48.43
CA GLU A 115 2.68 -10.80 49.81
C GLU A 115 2.23 -12.21 50.23
N ASP A 116 3.17 -13.10 50.46
CA ASP A 116 3.72 -13.45 51.76
C ASP A 116 4.75 -14.61 51.68
N ALA A 117 5.91 -14.34 52.23
CA ALA A 117 6.66 -14.96 53.31
C ALA A 117 7.18 -16.40 53.13
N GLY A 118 8.48 -16.51 53.31
CA GLY A 118 9.20 -17.72 53.75
C GLY A 118 8.73 -18.22 55.14
N PRO A 119 9.38 -19.10 55.81
CA PRO A 119 10.81 -19.45 55.82
C PRO A 119 11.11 -20.96 56.03
N ASP A 120 12.39 -21.26 56.35
CA ASP A 120 12.95 -22.47 56.98
C ASP A 120 13.29 -23.67 56.06
N GLY A 121 14.43 -24.23 56.13
CA GLY A 121 15.44 -24.47 57.13
C GLY A 121 16.42 -25.52 56.69
N GLY A 122 17.60 -25.48 57.18
CA GLY A 122 18.37 -26.68 57.40
C GLY A 122 19.76 -26.80 56.79
N THR A 123 20.69 -26.30 57.51
CA THR A 123 21.91 -27.00 58.06
C THR A 123 22.77 -27.89 57.14
N ALA A 124 24.04 -27.65 56.88
CA ALA A 124 25.15 -27.96 57.74
C ALA A 124 26.49 -27.98 56.97
N ALA A 125 27.51 -27.52 57.71
CA ALA A 125 28.91 -27.94 57.74
C ALA A 125 29.89 -27.40 56.69
N GLY A 126 30.79 -26.51 57.20
CA GLY A 126 32.15 -26.26 56.73
C GLY A 126 33.10 -27.42 57.08
N PRO A 127 34.39 -27.29 57.08
CA PRO A 127 35.27 -26.09 57.16
C PRO A 127 36.46 -26.17 56.18
N ALA A 128 37.20 -25.12 55.99
CA ALA A 128 38.67 -25.04 56.31
C ALA A 128 39.36 -23.82 55.67
N ALA A 129 40.05 -23.22 56.47
CA ALA A 129 40.98 -22.11 56.43
C ALA A 129 41.99 -22.12 55.29
N GLY A 130 42.24 -20.92 54.75
CA GLY A 130 43.43 -20.57 54.01
C GLY A 130 43.68 -19.07 54.13
N ALA A 131 44.50 -18.71 55.07
CA ALA A 131 44.99 -17.35 55.24
C ALA A 131 45.85 -16.94 54.05
N SER A 132 45.59 -15.80 53.45
CA SER A 132 46.58 -15.12 52.63
C SER A 132 46.42 -13.61 52.76
N THR A 133 47.39 -13.07 53.34
CA THR A 133 47.98 -11.74 53.49
C THR A 133 47.37 -10.64 52.62
N PHE A 134 46.85 -9.61 53.29
CA PHE A 134 46.52 -8.30 52.74
C PHE A 134 47.82 -7.58 52.32
N ALA A 135 47.85 -7.21 51.00
CA ALA A 135 48.71 -6.14 50.54
C ALA A 135 47.77 -4.95 50.17
N PRO A 136 48.21 -3.70 50.46
CA PRO A 136 47.35 -2.53 50.20
C PRO A 136 47.18 -2.30 48.71
N PRO A 137 46.02 -1.79 48.29
CA PRO A 137 45.78 -1.53 46.87
C PRO A 137 46.68 -0.40 46.37
N ALA A 138 47.46 -0.71 45.33
CA ALA A 138 48.08 0.29 44.50
C ALA A 138 47.02 1.20 43.90
N LYS A 139 47.28 2.50 43.93
CA LYS A 139 46.51 3.50 43.23
C LYS A 139 46.23 3.00 41.80
N ALA A 140 44.97 2.84 41.45
CA ALA A 140 44.57 2.70 40.05
C ALA A 140 45.05 3.95 39.33
N GLU A 141 46.05 3.79 38.48
CA GLU A 141 46.30 4.74 37.41
C GLU A 141 45.06 4.81 36.58
N ASP A 142 44.62 6.04 36.37
CA ASP A 142 43.55 6.45 35.46
C ASP A 142 43.79 5.75 34.14
N ALA A 143 43.07 4.65 33.91
CA ALA A 143 43.02 4.02 32.59
C ALA A 143 42.30 5.02 31.69
N ALA A 144 43.08 5.80 30.96
CA ALA A 144 42.57 6.64 29.89
C ALA A 144 41.61 5.79 29.06
N GLN A 145 40.33 6.14 29.09
CA GLN A 145 39.36 5.60 28.15
C GLN A 145 39.98 5.75 26.76
N PRO A 146 39.94 4.71 25.91
CA PRO A 146 40.43 4.85 24.54
C PRO A 146 39.76 6.07 23.94
N ALA A 147 40.57 7.06 23.53
CA ALA A 147 40.11 8.23 22.85
C ALA A 147 39.33 7.71 21.63
N ILE A 148 38.02 7.93 21.61
CA ILE A 148 37.20 7.65 20.43
C ILE A 148 37.79 8.54 19.34
N GLU A 149 38.46 7.93 18.33
CA GLU A 149 38.95 8.68 17.17
C GLU A 149 37.76 9.45 16.60
N PRO A 150 37.89 10.78 16.37
CA PRO A 150 36.79 11.54 15.81
C PRO A 150 36.42 10.93 14.46
N PRO A 151 35.11 10.70 14.20
CA PRO A 151 34.66 10.10 12.96
C PRO A 151 35.16 10.94 11.79
N THR A 152 35.84 10.30 10.83
CA THR A 152 36.35 10.96 9.62
C THR A 152 35.25 11.05 8.58
N GLY A 153 34.95 12.25 8.09
CA GLY A 153 33.95 12.50 7.06
C GLY A 153 33.14 13.75 7.36
N ASP A 154 32.36 14.16 6.37
CA ASP A 154 31.44 15.29 6.52
C ASP A 154 30.09 14.80 7.08
N TYR A 155 29.33 15.72 7.65
CA TYR A 155 27.97 15.48 8.15
C TYR A 155 27.00 16.45 7.50
N LEU A 156 25.78 15.98 7.22
CA LEU A 156 24.67 16.84 6.89
C LEU A 156 23.92 17.19 8.19
N ARG A 157 23.97 18.44 8.63
CA ARG A 157 23.05 18.93 9.65
C ARG A 157 21.71 19.21 8.99
N LEU A 158 20.70 18.40 9.33
CA LEU A 158 19.36 18.48 8.77
C LEU A 158 18.54 19.57 9.46
N GLN A 159 18.54 19.55 10.79
CA GLN A 159 17.79 20.48 11.63
C GLN A 159 18.56 20.82 12.91
N ARG A 160 18.16 21.92 13.56
CA ARG A 160 18.71 22.38 14.83
C ARG A 160 17.57 22.72 15.80
N TYR A 161 17.77 22.38 17.07
CA TYR A 161 16.83 22.61 18.16
C TYR A 161 17.55 23.22 19.35
N ASP A 162 16.83 24.02 20.14
CA ASP A 162 17.37 24.68 21.33
C ASP A 162 17.23 23.79 22.58
N THR A 163 16.32 22.78 22.56
CA THR A 163 16.09 21.89 23.69
C THR A 163 16.29 20.42 23.28
N ARG A 164 16.75 19.62 24.23
CA ARG A 164 16.95 18.19 24.07
C ARG A 164 15.63 17.47 23.75
N GLU A 165 14.55 17.82 24.45
CA GLU A 165 13.23 17.20 24.28
C GLU A 165 12.70 17.36 22.85
N SER A 166 12.78 18.57 22.30
CA SER A 166 12.35 18.84 20.91
C SER A 166 13.22 18.11 19.90
N ALA A 167 14.52 17.98 20.20
CA ALA A 167 15.46 17.28 19.33
C ALA A 167 15.21 15.75 19.33
N ASP A 168 14.95 15.15 20.50
CA ASP A 168 14.64 13.72 20.62
C ASP A 168 13.34 13.36 19.89
N ALA A 169 12.28 14.19 20.00
CA ALA A 169 11.03 14.00 19.27
C ALA A 169 11.26 14.03 17.75
N ALA A 170 11.98 15.04 17.27
CA ALA A 170 12.28 15.16 15.84
C ALA A 170 13.24 14.07 15.33
N LEU A 171 14.18 13.59 16.16
CA LEU A 171 15.02 12.45 15.79
C LEU A 171 14.20 11.20 15.54
N ALA A 172 13.18 10.94 16.36
CA ALA A 172 12.28 9.81 16.15
C ALA A 172 11.53 9.90 14.81
N GLU A 173 11.09 11.10 14.42
CA GLU A 173 10.46 11.36 13.11
C GLU A 173 11.45 11.15 11.96
N TRP A 174 12.69 11.66 12.10
CA TRP A 174 13.70 11.48 11.06
C TRP A 174 14.10 10.01 10.90
N ARG A 175 14.18 9.24 11.99
CA ARG A 175 14.54 7.82 11.96
C ARG A 175 13.48 6.93 11.32
N ALA A 176 12.27 7.40 11.12
CA ALA A 176 11.26 6.68 10.34
C ALA A 176 11.69 6.52 8.87
N ASP A 177 12.31 7.57 8.28
CA ASP A 177 12.80 7.56 6.91
C ASP A 177 14.32 7.33 6.81
N PHE A 178 15.08 7.76 7.85
CA PHE A 178 16.53 7.72 7.93
C PHE A 178 16.97 7.14 9.26
N PRO A 179 16.94 5.81 9.43
CA PRO A 179 17.30 5.13 10.70
C PRO A 179 18.70 5.49 11.21
N GLU A 180 19.59 5.92 10.30
CA GLU A 180 20.98 6.29 10.55
C GLU A 180 21.12 7.68 11.17
N ALA A 181 20.03 8.46 11.27
CA ALA A 181 20.09 9.82 11.79
C ALA A 181 20.65 9.87 13.22
N GLY A 182 21.57 10.79 13.45
CA GLY A 182 22.23 11.04 14.73
C GLY A 182 21.80 12.33 15.38
N LEU A 183 22.12 12.48 16.66
CA LEU A 183 21.89 13.65 17.48
C LEU A 183 23.19 14.12 18.14
N TRP A 184 23.51 15.39 17.97
CA TRP A 184 24.72 16.00 18.49
C TRP A 184 24.40 17.24 19.31
N GLN A 185 25.09 17.41 20.42
CA GLN A 185 25.07 18.66 21.21
C GLN A 185 26.10 19.61 20.63
N GLN A 186 25.64 20.75 20.13
CA GLN A 186 26.49 21.74 19.51
C GLN A 186 27.24 22.58 20.54
N PRO A 187 28.42 23.16 20.22
CA PRO A 187 29.20 23.97 21.16
C PRO A 187 28.44 25.19 21.70
N ASP A 188 27.46 25.69 21.00
CA ASP A 188 26.58 26.81 21.39
C ASP A 188 25.40 26.39 22.29
N GLY A 189 25.36 25.13 22.72
CA GLY A 189 24.35 24.58 23.63
C GLY A 189 23.06 24.05 22.96
N GLY A 190 22.95 24.17 21.64
CA GLY A 190 21.83 23.61 20.88
C GLY A 190 22.04 22.14 20.53
N PHE A 191 21.04 21.55 19.87
CA PHE A 191 21.07 20.16 19.40
C PHE A 191 20.88 20.09 17.89
N ALA A 192 21.67 19.28 17.22
CA ALA A 192 21.61 19.08 15.77
C ALA A 192 21.24 17.64 15.42
N ILE A 193 20.26 17.47 14.52
CA ILE A 193 20.00 16.19 13.85
C ILE A 193 20.86 16.12 12.61
N THR A 194 21.59 15.01 12.45
CA THR A 194 22.59 14.87 11.39
C THR A 194 22.46 13.52 10.67
N LEU A 195 22.98 13.49 9.44
CA LEU A 195 23.31 12.27 8.72
C LEU A 195 24.82 12.28 8.41
N GLY A 196 25.47 11.19 8.71
CA GLY A 196 26.91 11.04 8.50
C GLY A 196 27.54 10.07 9.52
N PRO A 197 28.85 9.81 9.38
CA PRO A 197 29.76 10.46 8.43
C PRO A 197 29.53 10.04 6.99
N VAL A 198 29.75 10.93 6.03
CA VAL A 198 29.74 10.64 4.60
C VAL A 198 31.09 10.99 3.98
N ALA A 199 31.42 10.35 2.87
CA ALA A 199 32.68 10.58 2.19
C ALA A 199 32.82 12.06 1.74
N PRO A 200 34.05 12.60 1.66
CA PRO A 200 34.27 13.96 1.16
C PRO A 200 33.63 14.19 -0.21
N GLY A 201 32.96 15.33 -0.36
CA GLY A 201 32.28 15.70 -1.60
C GLY A 201 30.89 15.10 -1.79
N VAL A 202 30.42 14.20 -0.91
CA VAL A 202 29.09 13.58 -0.96
C VAL A 202 28.05 14.44 -0.25
N ALA A 203 28.40 15.06 0.87
CA ALA A 203 27.47 15.82 1.71
C ALA A 203 26.77 16.97 0.97
N ALA A 204 27.50 17.78 0.23
CA ALA A 204 26.94 18.97 -0.43
C ALA A 204 25.90 18.63 -1.54
N PRO A 205 26.12 17.66 -2.44
CA PRO A 205 25.10 17.18 -3.38
C PRO A 205 23.84 16.66 -2.68
N TRP A 206 23.98 15.84 -1.63
CA TRP A 206 22.82 15.33 -0.86
C TRP A 206 22.08 16.43 -0.14
N LEU A 207 22.77 17.44 0.42
CA LEU A 207 22.09 18.61 0.98
C LEU A 207 21.25 19.32 -0.08
N GLY A 208 21.73 19.39 -1.32
CA GLY A 208 20.98 19.87 -2.48
C GLY A 208 19.71 19.07 -2.73
N ALA A 209 19.80 17.73 -2.70
CA ALA A 209 18.65 16.82 -2.85
C ALA A 209 17.62 17.00 -1.73
N PHE A 210 18.06 17.09 -0.48
CA PHE A 210 17.15 17.35 0.66
C PHE A 210 16.42 18.69 0.54
N ARG A 211 17.08 19.72 0.02
CA ARG A 211 16.47 21.03 -0.25
C ARG A 211 15.49 20.99 -1.41
N ALA A 212 15.83 20.29 -2.49
CA ALA A 212 14.95 20.12 -3.64
C ALA A 212 13.66 19.37 -3.26
N ALA A 213 13.73 18.44 -2.32
CA ALA A 213 12.58 17.73 -1.77
C ALA A 213 11.86 18.50 -0.62
N GLU A 214 12.28 19.72 -0.32
CA GLU A 214 11.73 20.55 0.74
C GLU A 214 11.73 19.90 2.14
N ARG A 215 12.62 18.89 2.35
CA ARG A 215 12.72 18.16 3.62
C ARG A 215 13.50 18.92 4.69
N VAL A 216 14.33 19.89 4.28
CA VAL A 216 15.18 20.66 5.19
C VAL A 216 15.04 22.15 4.94
N GLY A 217 15.13 22.93 6.02
CA GLY A 217 15.05 24.37 5.98
C GLY A 217 16.41 25.06 5.69
N ARG A 218 16.40 26.39 5.77
CA ARG A 218 17.56 27.24 5.49
C ARG A 218 18.78 27.00 6.42
N PHE A 219 18.57 26.40 7.57
CA PHE A 219 19.63 26.12 8.55
C PHE A 219 20.35 24.80 8.33
N ALA A 220 19.88 24.00 7.36
CA ALA A 220 20.60 22.78 6.98
C ALA A 220 21.93 23.13 6.32
N ALA A 221 22.98 22.44 6.72
CA ALA A 221 24.36 22.73 6.31
C ALA A 221 25.21 21.48 6.31
N VAL A 222 26.31 21.51 5.54
CA VAL A 222 27.39 20.54 5.68
C VAL A 222 28.25 20.98 6.86
N MET A 223 28.60 20.05 7.74
CA MET A 223 29.39 20.27 8.95
C MET A 223 30.60 19.34 8.96
N SER A 224 31.73 19.88 9.41
CA SER A 224 32.86 19.02 9.75
C SER A 224 32.65 18.36 11.12
N PRO A 225 33.30 17.23 11.43
CA PRO A 225 33.24 16.62 12.77
C PRO A 225 33.60 17.61 13.89
N ALA A 226 34.53 18.51 13.65
CA ALA A 226 34.98 19.50 14.61
C ALA A 226 33.92 20.55 14.96
N ASP A 227 33.01 20.82 14.05
CA ASP A 227 31.94 21.82 14.19
C ASP A 227 30.65 21.25 14.77
N LEU A 228 30.50 19.91 14.83
CA LEU A 228 29.31 19.23 15.33
C LEU A 228 29.16 19.32 16.84
N GLY A 229 30.27 19.31 17.60
CA GLY A 229 30.26 19.24 19.05
C GLY A 229 30.33 17.80 19.57
N GLU A 230 29.57 17.49 20.62
CA GLU A 230 29.61 16.17 21.24
C GLU A 230 28.45 15.27 20.79
N PRO A 231 28.73 13.99 20.47
CA PRO A 231 27.67 13.08 20.10
C PRO A 231 26.82 12.71 21.31
N VAL A 232 25.53 12.93 21.21
CA VAL A 232 24.54 12.39 22.14
C VAL A 232 24.13 10.99 21.71
N ASP A 233 23.91 10.82 20.40
CA ASP A 233 23.71 9.60 19.68
C ASP A 233 24.30 9.83 18.26
N ALA A 234 25.44 9.23 18.00
CA ALA A 234 26.18 9.53 16.76
C ALA A 234 25.46 9.10 15.47
N GLY A 235 24.44 8.24 15.59
CA GLY A 235 23.81 7.62 14.43
C GLY A 235 24.71 6.58 13.78
N ALA A 236 24.45 6.29 12.49
CA ALA A 236 25.22 5.34 11.70
C ALA A 236 25.59 5.94 10.34
N ASP A 237 26.51 5.29 9.62
CA ASP A 237 26.84 5.66 8.24
C ASP A 237 25.59 5.47 7.33
N PRO A 238 25.06 6.54 6.72
CA PRO A 238 23.86 6.47 5.91
C PRO A 238 24.08 5.83 4.53
N GLN A 239 25.29 5.38 4.20
CA GLN A 239 25.67 4.75 2.93
C GLN A 239 25.22 5.56 1.70
N LEU A 240 25.35 6.89 1.77
CA LEU A 240 24.96 7.78 0.69
C LEU A 240 26.01 7.77 -0.42
N PRO A 241 25.65 7.40 -1.67
CA PRO A 241 26.59 7.36 -2.77
C PRO A 241 26.95 8.77 -3.27
N PRO A 242 28.07 8.90 -3.98
CA PRO A 242 28.43 10.15 -4.66
C PRO A 242 27.47 10.45 -5.82
N PRO A 243 27.46 11.70 -6.33
CA PRO A 243 26.70 12.03 -7.53
C PRO A 243 27.16 11.22 -8.74
N GLY A 244 26.19 10.84 -9.56
CA GLY A 244 26.44 10.17 -10.83
C GLY A 244 26.69 11.16 -11.97
N ASN A 245 26.72 10.63 -13.20
CA ASN A 245 26.92 11.39 -14.43
C ASN A 245 25.96 10.97 -15.56
N ALA A 246 24.86 10.33 -15.23
CA ALA A 246 23.86 9.90 -16.21
C ALA A 246 23.20 11.11 -16.89
N ALA A 247 22.78 10.92 -18.15
CA ALA A 247 21.86 11.85 -18.78
C ALA A 247 20.43 11.59 -18.26
N MET A 248 19.62 12.64 -18.20
CA MET A 248 18.20 12.48 -17.82
C MET A 248 17.48 11.58 -18.84
N PRO A 249 16.84 10.50 -18.40
CA PRO A 249 16.03 9.66 -19.28
C PRO A 249 14.84 10.42 -19.89
N PRO A 250 14.19 9.88 -20.94
CA PRO A 250 12.94 10.43 -21.46
C PRO A 250 11.91 10.65 -20.35
N MET A 251 11.29 11.83 -20.34
CA MET A 251 10.45 12.24 -19.21
C MET A 251 9.19 11.36 -19.03
N ASP A 252 8.65 10.83 -20.09
CA ASP A 252 7.54 9.90 -20.05
C ASP A 252 7.93 8.55 -19.39
N GLU A 253 9.17 8.09 -19.60
CA GLU A 253 9.72 6.91 -18.90
C GLU A 253 9.92 7.19 -17.42
N VAL A 254 10.43 8.39 -17.08
CA VAL A 254 10.57 8.86 -15.70
C VAL A 254 9.20 8.91 -15.00
N GLN A 255 8.19 9.51 -15.64
CA GLN A 255 6.84 9.59 -15.09
C GLN A 255 6.23 8.20 -14.83
N ARG A 256 6.41 7.23 -15.78
CA ARG A 256 5.98 5.84 -15.58
C ARG A 256 6.70 5.17 -14.41
N ALA A 257 8.02 5.35 -14.31
CA ALA A 257 8.80 4.78 -13.22
C ALA A 257 8.41 5.38 -11.85
N LEU A 258 8.16 6.68 -11.79
CA LEU A 258 7.66 7.35 -10.59
C LEU A 258 6.25 6.90 -10.21
N ARG A 259 5.36 6.66 -11.18
CA ARG A 259 4.04 6.08 -10.95
C ARG A 259 4.15 4.67 -10.39
N TRP A 260 5.00 3.83 -10.98
CA TRP A 260 5.30 2.50 -10.49
C TRP A 260 5.84 2.52 -9.04
N ALA A 261 6.66 3.52 -8.70
CA ALA A 261 7.15 3.73 -7.33
C ALA A 261 6.12 4.34 -6.36
N GLY A 262 4.91 4.67 -6.84
CA GLY A 262 3.85 5.29 -6.04
C GLY A 262 4.10 6.77 -5.70
N ARG A 263 4.93 7.47 -6.50
CA ARG A 263 5.29 8.88 -6.30
C ARG A 263 4.61 9.85 -7.25
N TYR A 264 3.92 9.34 -8.28
CA TYR A 264 3.33 10.17 -9.32
C TYR A 264 1.94 9.69 -9.70
N GLU A 265 0.95 10.58 -9.65
CA GLU A 265 -0.44 10.32 -10.04
C GLU A 265 -0.89 11.17 -11.25
N GLY A 266 0.02 11.99 -11.81
CA GLY A 266 -0.26 12.86 -12.95
C GLY A 266 -0.36 12.10 -14.28
N GLU A 267 -0.67 12.81 -15.35
CA GLU A 267 -0.66 12.26 -16.73
C GLU A 267 0.79 11.94 -17.18
N ILE A 268 0.94 10.89 -17.98
CA ILE A 268 2.21 10.56 -18.64
C ILE A 268 2.28 11.37 -19.94
N ASP A 269 2.66 12.63 -19.83
CA ASP A 269 2.68 13.60 -20.94
C ASP A 269 4.09 13.93 -21.45
N GLY A 270 5.12 13.37 -20.79
CA GLY A 270 6.53 13.66 -21.10
C GLY A 270 6.99 15.08 -20.71
N ALA A 271 6.17 15.83 -19.95
CA ALA A 271 6.51 17.19 -19.52
C ALA A 271 7.05 17.22 -18.09
N ALA A 272 8.13 17.98 -17.87
CA ALA A 272 8.72 18.19 -16.55
C ALA A 272 7.98 19.31 -15.79
N GLY A 273 6.73 19.06 -15.39
CA GLY A 273 5.94 20.01 -14.61
C GLY A 273 6.29 20.00 -13.11
N PRO A 274 5.70 20.93 -12.31
CA PRO A 274 5.97 21.01 -10.86
C PRO A 274 5.70 19.71 -10.11
N GLN A 275 4.64 18.97 -10.46
CA GLN A 275 4.30 17.68 -9.86
C GLN A 275 5.37 16.62 -10.17
N THR A 276 5.87 16.59 -11.42
CA THR A 276 6.96 15.67 -11.81
C THR A 276 8.25 16.00 -11.07
N HIS A 277 8.62 17.30 -10.95
CA HIS A 277 9.80 17.70 -10.20
C HIS A 277 9.71 17.32 -8.71
N ALA A 278 8.55 17.54 -8.07
CA ALA A 278 8.34 17.16 -6.68
C ALA A 278 8.43 15.63 -6.48
N ALA A 279 7.87 14.85 -7.42
CA ALA A 279 7.96 13.39 -7.39
C ALA A 279 9.40 12.89 -7.57
N ILE A 280 10.17 13.47 -8.51
CA ILE A 280 11.60 13.17 -8.68
C ILE A 280 12.36 13.47 -7.40
N ALA A 281 12.20 14.66 -6.83
CA ALA A 281 12.91 15.05 -5.62
C ALA A 281 12.60 14.12 -4.41
N ALA A 282 11.35 13.73 -4.25
CA ALA A 282 10.94 12.78 -3.21
C ALA A 282 11.56 11.39 -3.44
N GLU A 283 11.59 10.91 -4.69
CA GLU A 283 12.14 9.59 -5.02
C GLU A 283 13.66 9.54 -4.89
N VAL A 284 14.38 10.61 -5.21
CA VAL A 284 15.84 10.72 -4.96
C VAL A 284 16.18 10.40 -3.52
N LEU A 285 15.41 10.94 -2.56
CA LEU A 285 15.61 10.67 -1.13
C LEU A 285 15.18 9.26 -0.71
N ALA A 286 14.15 8.71 -1.32
CA ALA A 286 13.65 7.38 -0.99
C ALA A 286 14.54 6.27 -1.57
N LEU A 287 14.99 6.42 -2.82
CA LEU A 287 15.79 5.44 -3.53
C LEU A 287 17.25 5.44 -3.05
N ARG A 288 17.81 6.62 -2.70
CA ARG A 288 19.20 6.83 -2.26
C ARG A 288 20.25 6.27 -3.23
N ALA A 289 19.93 6.18 -4.51
CA ALA A 289 20.86 5.67 -5.52
C ALA A 289 21.88 6.71 -5.98
N ALA A 290 21.49 7.98 -6.02
CA ALA A 290 22.36 9.12 -6.32
C ALA A 290 21.68 10.42 -5.85
N PRO A 291 22.43 11.48 -5.50
CA PRO A 291 21.84 12.77 -5.13
C PRO A 291 21.35 13.60 -6.33
N ASP A 292 21.83 13.30 -7.54
CA ASP A 292 21.38 13.96 -8.77
C ASP A 292 20.18 13.23 -9.39
N ALA A 293 19.23 14.03 -9.90
CA ALA A 293 17.98 13.51 -10.43
C ALA A 293 18.17 12.55 -11.61
N ALA A 294 19.12 12.81 -12.49
CA ALA A 294 19.31 12.01 -13.70
C ALA A 294 19.76 10.58 -13.36
N SER A 295 20.79 10.45 -12.54
CA SER A 295 21.31 9.14 -12.11
C SER A 295 20.30 8.39 -11.22
N ALA A 296 19.58 9.10 -10.36
CA ALA A 296 18.54 8.50 -9.54
C ALA A 296 17.37 7.96 -10.39
N MET A 297 16.93 8.71 -11.41
CA MET A 297 15.85 8.26 -12.30
C MET A 297 16.29 7.12 -13.21
N GLN A 298 17.55 7.12 -13.66
CA GLN A 298 18.14 5.97 -14.36
C GLN A 298 18.06 4.71 -13.49
N ALA A 299 18.51 4.79 -12.24
CA ALA A 299 18.46 3.67 -11.29
C ALA A 299 17.02 3.22 -10.98
N LEU A 300 16.07 4.15 -10.90
CA LEU A 300 14.66 3.83 -10.71
C LEU A 300 14.09 3.04 -11.90
N ILE A 301 14.40 3.46 -13.12
CA ILE A 301 13.97 2.78 -14.35
C ILE A 301 14.58 1.37 -14.40
N GLU A 302 15.87 1.22 -14.12
CA GLU A 302 16.53 -0.08 -14.06
C GLU A 302 15.91 -1.01 -13.02
N ARG A 303 15.58 -0.47 -11.83
CA ARG A 303 14.88 -1.21 -10.79
C ARG A 303 13.48 -1.67 -11.23
N ARG A 304 12.74 -0.79 -11.92
CA ARG A 304 11.42 -1.14 -12.48
C ARG A 304 11.55 -2.23 -13.53
N GLU A 305 12.51 -2.15 -14.44
CA GLU A 305 12.72 -3.16 -15.48
C GLU A 305 13.15 -4.51 -14.88
N ALA A 306 14.03 -4.53 -13.89
CA ALA A 306 14.38 -5.74 -13.16
C ALA A 306 13.16 -6.38 -12.49
N TRP A 307 12.33 -5.57 -11.81
CA TRP A 307 11.08 -6.05 -11.19
C TRP A 307 10.08 -6.57 -12.25
N ARG A 308 9.96 -5.92 -13.41
CA ARG A 308 9.11 -6.40 -14.53
C ARG A 308 9.56 -7.76 -15.04
N ALA A 309 10.88 -7.97 -15.12
CA ALA A 309 11.46 -9.25 -15.53
C ALA A 309 11.19 -10.35 -14.49
N ASP A 310 11.37 -10.05 -13.19
CA ASP A 310 11.09 -10.98 -12.09
C ASP A 310 9.60 -11.38 -12.04
N MET A 311 8.71 -10.42 -12.29
CA MET A 311 7.26 -10.61 -12.36
C MET A 311 6.81 -11.24 -13.69
N GLN A 312 7.74 -11.53 -14.62
CA GLN A 312 7.48 -12.09 -15.94
C GLN A 312 6.35 -11.36 -16.70
N LEU A 313 6.36 -10.02 -16.61
CA LEU A 313 5.36 -9.19 -17.26
C LEU A 313 5.52 -9.27 -18.78
N THR A 314 4.45 -9.64 -19.45
CA THR A 314 4.40 -9.74 -20.93
C THR A 314 3.18 -9.03 -21.48
N THR A 315 3.18 -8.75 -22.78
CA THR A 315 2.03 -8.16 -23.44
C THR A 315 0.94 -9.22 -23.61
N LEU A 316 -0.22 -8.94 -23.05
CA LEU A 316 -1.46 -9.66 -23.29
C LEU A 316 -2.24 -8.95 -24.41
N HIS A 317 -2.63 -9.72 -25.43
CA HIS A 317 -3.60 -9.30 -26.43
C HIS A 317 -4.88 -10.09 -26.23
N ASP A 318 -5.98 -9.43 -25.88
CA ASP A 318 -7.26 -10.08 -25.69
C ASP A 318 -8.09 -10.00 -26.98
N PRO A 319 -8.36 -11.13 -27.65
CA PRO A 319 -9.04 -11.12 -28.94
C PRO A 319 -10.52 -10.73 -28.84
N GLN A 320 -11.16 -10.91 -27.67
CA GLN A 320 -12.57 -10.60 -27.48
C GLN A 320 -12.82 -9.10 -27.34
N SER A 321 -12.06 -8.43 -26.47
CA SER A 321 -12.22 -7.00 -26.26
C SER A 321 -11.38 -6.16 -27.24
N GLY A 322 -10.37 -6.76 -27.86
CA GLY A 322 -9.36 -6.05 -28.66
C GLY A 322 -8.43 -5.20 -27.82
N LEU A 323 -8.43 -5.37 -26.50
CA LEU A 323 -7.53 -4.68 -25.59
C LEU A 323 -6.17 -5.35 -25.56
N SER A 324 -5.13 -4.54 -25.46
CA SER A 324 -3.76 -4.97 -25.29
C SER A 324 -3.15 -4.23 -24.09
N LEU A 325 -2.47 -4.97 -23.21
CA LEU A 325 -1.87 -4.43 -22.01
C LEU A 325 -0.73 -5.34 -21.50
N THR A 326 0.07 -4.83 -20.58
CA THR A 326 1.09 -5.61 -19.88
C THR A 326 0.48 -6.34 -18.69
N ALA A 327 0.69 -7.65 -18.58
CA ALA A 327 0.12 -8.48 -17.52
C ALA A 327 1.07 -9.60 -17.06
N PRO A 328 0.95 -10.11 -15.82
CA PRO A 328 1.76 -11.19 -15.27
C PRO A 328 1.24 -12.56 -15.76
N MET A 329 1.57 -12.93 -16.99
CA MET A 329 1.03 -14.10 -17.67
C MET A 329 1.52 -15.46 -17.10
N ASP A 330 2.48 -15.45 -16.20
CA ASP A 330 2.85 -16.61 -15.38
C ASP A 330 1.88 -16.86 -14.23
N ARG A 331 1.18 -15.81 -13.76
CA ARG A 331 0.22 -15.86 -12.64
C ARG A 331 -1.23 -15.96 -13.06
N ILE A 332 -1.55 -15.61 -14.31
CA ILE A 332 -2.92 -15.66 -14.83
C ILE A 332 -3.01 -16.46 -16.14
N GLN A 333 -4.18 -16.99 -16.42
CA GLN A 333 -4.49 -17.71 -17.67
C GLN A 333 -5.91 -17.41 -18.09
N PHE A 334 -6.16 -17.42 -19.41
CA PHE A 334 -7.51 -17.29 -19.92
C PHE A 334 -8.42 -18.40 -19.40
N LEU A 335 -9.56 -18.05 -18.86
CA LEU A 335 -10.59 -19.01 -18.42
C LEU A 335 -11.78 -19.04 -19.37
N ARG A 336 -12.41 -17.91 -19.62
CA ARG A 336 -13.63 -17.81 -20.42
C ARG A 336 -13.98 -16.38 -20.80
N ASN A 337 -14.85 -16.28 -21.79
CA ASN A 337 -15.62 -15.06 -22.05
C ASN A 337 -17.03 -15.22 -21.50
N GLU A 338 -17.53 -14.19 -20.82
CA GLU A 338 -18.86 -14.20 -20.24
C GLU A 338 -19.46 -12.77 -20.28
N GLN A 339 -20.59 -12.61 -20.94
CA GLN A 339 -21.32 -11.32 -21.06
C GLN A 339 -20.45 -10.12 -21.45
N GLY A 340 -19.55 -10.32 -22.41
CA GLY A 340 -18.63 -9.27 -22.88
C GLY A 340 -17.40 -9.04 -22.02
N LEU A 341 -17.23 -9.82 -20.96
CA LEU A 341 -16.05 -9.84 -20.11
C LEU A 341 -15.09 -10.92 -20.57
N SER A 342 -13.81 -10.62 -20.71
CA SER A 342 -12.74 -11.60 -20.84
C SER A 342 -12.14 -11.86 -19.47
N ILE A 343 -12.26 -13.09 -18.96
CA ILE A 343 -11.86 -13.46 -17.61
C ILE A 343 -10.59 -14.30 -17.67
N TYR A 344 -9.52 -13.76 -17.11
CA TYR A 344 -8.25 -14.43 -16.86
C TYR A 344 -8.18 -14.74 -15.36
N GLY A 345 -8.15 -16.01 -15.02
CA GLY A 345 -8.11 -16.47 -13.62
C GLY A 345 -6.74 -16.97 -13.21
N PRO A 346 -6.63 -17.45 -11.97
CA PRO A 346 -5.36 -17.90 -11.42
C PRO A 346 -4.71 -19.01 -12.24
N ARG A 347 -3.39 -18.89 -12.41
CA ARG A 347 -2.51 -19.98 -12.85
C ARG A 347 -1.72 -20.46 -11.64
N ASN A 348 -1.52 -21.76 -11.49
CA ASN A 348 -0.70 -22.34 -10.42
C ASN A 348 -1.07 -21.87 -9.00
N GLU A 349 -2.39 -21.72 -8.73
CA GLU A 349 -2.91 -21.26 -7.42
C GLU A 349 -2.43 -19.87 -7.00
N SER A 350 -2.06 -19.02 -7.95
CA SER A 350 -1.54 -17.66 -7.68
C SER A 350 -2.51 -16.76 -6.93
N GLY A 351 -3.81 -17.03 -6.96
CA GLY A 351 -4.85 -16.16 -6.43
C GLY A 351 -5.07 -14.88 -7.24
N ALA A 352 -4.30 -14.65 -8.30
CA ALA A 352 -4.42 -13.46 -9.15
C ALA A 352 -5.46 -13.66 -10.26
N ALA A 353 -6.21 -12.60 -10.60
CA ALA A 353 -7.09 -12.61 -11.75
C ALA A 353 -7.13 -11.23 -12.40
N LEU A 354 -7.42 -11.22 -13.70
CA LEU A 354 -7.60 -10.01 -14.51
C LEU A 354 -8.86 -10.16 -15.36
N ILE A 355 -9.73 -9.18 -15.29
CA ILE A 355 -10.94 -9.12 -16.10
C ILE A 355 -10.85 -7.91 -17.03
N LEU A 356 -11.11 -8.13 -18.30
CA LEU A 356 -11.12 -7.10 -19.33
C LEU A 356 -12.52 -6.92 -19.86
N TYR A 357 -12.92 -5.67 -20.06
CA TYR A 357 -14.22 -5.29 -20.57
C TYR A 357 -14.07 -4.20 -21.63
N ARG A 358 -14.80 -4.35 -22.75
CA ARG A 358 -14.95 -3.31 -23.74
C ARG A 358 -16.30 -3.44 -24.41
N ALA A 359 -17.09 -2.36 -24.37
CA ALA A 359 -18.41 -2.31 -25.01
C ALA A 359 -18.73 -0.89 -25.47
N PRO A 360 -19.60 -0.73 -26.51
CA PRO A 360 -20.16 0.56 -26.85
C PRO A 360 -20.87 1.18 -25.63
N GLY A 361 -20.64 2.47 -25.38
CA GLY A 361 -21.30 3.13 -24.27
C GLY A 361 -20.62 4.43 -23.86
N GLY A 362 -21.22 5.08 -22.87
CA GLY A 362 -20.77 6.32 -22.27
C GLY A 362 -20.70 6.24 -20.75
N GLN A 363 -20.98 7.37 -20.09
CA GLN A 363 -20.90 7.49 -18.62
C GLN A 363 -21.80 6.46 -17.91
N GLN A 364 -23.02 6.20 -18.42
CA GLN A 364 -23.95 5.28 -17.76
C GLN A 364 -23.44 3.84 -17.81
N GLU A 365 -23.01 3.37 -18.95
CA GLU A 365 -22.48 2.02 -19.11
C GLU A 365 -21.19 1.82 -18.32
N MET A 366 -20.37 2.86 -18.17
CA MET A 366 -19.21 2.83 -17.26
C MET A 366 -19.65 2.67 -15.79
N LEU A 367 -20.71 3.38 -15.36
CA LEU A 367 -21.27 3.24 -14.02
C LEU A 367 -21.88 1.85 -13.81
N ASP A 368 -22.58 1.31 -14.82
CA ASP A 368 -23.15 -0.04 -14.78
C ASP A 368 -22.06 -1.11 -14.62
N PHE A 369 -20.94 -0.95 -15.36
CA PHE A 369 -19.77 -1.81 -15.18
C PHE A 369 -19.22 -1.74 -13.74
N THR A 370 -19.06 -0.54 -13.17
CA THR A 370 -18.58 -0.40 -11.78
C THR A 370 -19.56 -0.98 -10.76
N GLY A 371 -20.85 -0.89 -11.03
CA GLY A 371 -21.92 -1.53 -10.26
C GLY A 371 -21.82 -3.06 -10.29
N LEU A 372 -21.63 -3.63 -11.49
CA LEU A 372 -21.46 -5.07 -11.70
C LEU A 372 -20.23 -5.60 -10.94
N VAL A 373 -19.07 -4.95 -11.08
CA VAL A 373 -17.81 -5.32 -10.40
C VAL A 373 -17.99 -5.36 -8.87
N THR A 374 -18.73 -4.39 -8.34
CA THR A 374 -19.03 -4.33 -6.90
C THR A 374 -20.00 -5.43 -6.49
N ALA A 375 -21.06 -5.66 -7.27
CA ALA A 375 -22.07 -6.68 -6.99
C ALA A 375 -21.49 -8.10 -7.02
N LEU A 376 -20.51 -8.36 -7.90
CA LEU A 376 -19.80 -9.63 -7.99
C LEU A 376 -18.73 -9.80 -6.88
N GLY A 377 -18.48 -8.78 -6.07
CA GLY A 377 -17.51 -8.83 -4.97
C GLY A 377 -16.06 -8.85 -5.42
N TRP A 378 -15.77 -8.54 -6.69
CA TRP A 378 -14.40 -8.50 -7.22
C TRP A 378 -13.58 -7.37 -6.62
N VAL A 379 -14.24 -6.27 -6.23
CA VAL A 379 -13.65 -5.18 -5.46
C VAL A 379 -14.45 -5.04 -4.16
N PRO A 380 -13.98 -5.62 -3.06
CA PRO A 380 -14.70 -5.65 -1.79
C PRO A 380 -14.76 -4.27 -1.13
N ALA A 381 -15.94 -3.84 -0.70
CA ALA A 381 -16.16 -2.57 0.02
C ALA A 381 -15.38 -1.37 -0.59
N PRO A 382 -15.56 -1.06 -1.89
CA PRO A 382 -14.65 -0.20 -2.60
C PRO A 382 -14.69 1.26 -2.14
N GLU A 383 -13.53 1.86 -2.01
CA GLU A 383 -13.36 3.30 -2.21
C GLU A 383 -13.59 3.61 -3.68
N ARG A 384 -14.41 4.62 -3.96
CA ARG A 384 -14.82 4.97 -5.32
C ARG A 384 -14.38 6.39 -5.65
N ARG A 385 -13.66 6.55 -6.76
CA ARG A 385 -13.35 7.84 -7.39
C ARG A 385 -13.99 7.85 -8.77
N ILE A 386 -15.05 8.62 -8.93
CA ILE A 386 -15.80 8.71 -10.19
C ILE A 386 -15.74 10.14 -10.68
N ALA A 387 -15.30 10.29 -11.91
CA ALA A 387 -15.29 11.55 -12.65
C ALA A 387 -16.00 11.37 -14.01
N GLN A 388 -16.15 12.46 -14.76
CA GLN A 388 -16.69 12.36 -16.09
C GLN A 388 -15.74 11.57 -16.99
N GLY A 389 -16.21 10.45 -17.51
CA GLY A 389 -15.47 9.57 -18.40
C GLY A 389 -14.44 8.65 -17.73
N ASN A 390 -14.29 8.69 -16.39
CA ASN A 390 -13.36 7.84 -15.67
C ASN A 390 -13.95 7.37 -14.33
N ALA A 391 -13.63 6.13 -13.97
CA ALA A 391 -13.97 5.58 -12.65
C ALA A 391 -12.83 4.67 -12.16
N SER A 392 -12.50 4.80 -10.89
CA SER A 392 -11.53 3.96 -10.19
C SER A 392 -12.16 3.45 -8.89
N LEU A 393 -12.05 2.16 -8.65
CA LEU A 393 -12.52 1.46 -7.47
C LEU A 393 -11.36 0.65 -6.90
N ILE A 394 -11.10 0.80 -5.62
CA ILE A 394 -10.14 -0.04 -4.91
C ILE A 394 -10.74 -0.52 -3.59
N GLY A 395 -10.56 -1.79 -3.29
CA GLY A 395 -11.06 -2.37 -2.05
C GLY A 395 -10.34 -3.67 -1.71
N ARG A 396 -10.42 -4.10 -0.47
CA ARG A 396 -9.75 -5.31 -0.01
C ARG A 396 -10.59 -6.05 1.03
N ASN A 397 -10.37 -7.36 1.11
CA ASN A 397 -10.85 -8.22 2.19
C ASN A 397 -9.70 -9.03 2.78
N ASP A 398 -9.99 -10.13 3.47
CA ASP A 398 -8.98 -10.96 4.13
C ASP A 398 -8.18 -11.85 3.17
N THR A 399 -8.52 -11.90 1.89
CA THR A 399 -7.90 -12.79 0.90
C THR A 399 -7.24 -12.05 -0.26
N HIS A 400 -7.82 -10.94 -0.70
CA HIS A 400 -7.36 -10.24 -1.90
C HIS A 400 -7.61 -8.74 -1.85
N ILE A 401 -6.88 -8.03 -2.71
CA ILE A 401 -7.14 -6.63 -3.09
C ILE A 401 -7.77 -6.65 -4.47
N GLY A 402 -8.91 -5.97 -4.64
CA GLY A 402 -9.54 -5.73 -5.92
C GLY A 402 -9.35 -4.28 -6.35
N GLN A 403 -8.96 -4.06 -7.60
CA GLN A 403 -8.92 -2.73 -8.19
C GLN A 403 -9.59 -2.77 -9.57
N ALA A 404 -10.55 -1.88 -9.79
CA ALA A 404 -11.18 -1.72 -11.08
C ALA A 404 -10.97 -0.31 -11.60
N GLU A 405 -10.59 -0.22 -12.87
CA GLU A 405 -10.49 1.02 -13.63
C GLU A 405 -11.43 0.96 -14.82
N ALA A 406 -12.12 2.04 -15.10
CA ALA A 406 -12.96 2.17 -16.27
C ALA A 406 -12.85 3.56 -16.87
N ARG A 407 -12.84 3.63 -18.20
CA ARG A 407 -12.78 4.88 -18.94
C ARG A 407 -13.71 4.87 -20.15
N VAL A 408 -14.19 6.04 -20.51
CA VAL A 408 -14.96 6.25 -21.75
C VAL A 408 -14.05 6.86 -22.80
N MET A 409 -13.83 6.14 -23.90
CA MET A 409 -13.00 6.60 -25.01
C MET A 409 -13.73 6.32 -26.35
N ASN A 410 -13.92 7.37 -27.16
CA ASN A 410 -14.50 7.25 -28.50
C ASN A 410 -15.85 6.47 -28.53
N GLY A 411 -16.73 6.73 -27.56
CA GLY A 411 -18.02 6.04 -27.47
C GLY A 411 -17.95 4.57 -27.06
N GLN A 412 -16.83 4.17 -26.46
CA GLN A 412 -16.62 2.85 -25.88
C GLN A 412 -16.28 2.99 -24.41
N VAL A 413 -16.76 2.06 -23.61
CA VAL A 413 -16.29 1.85 -22.23
C VAL A 413 -15.20 0.79 -22.26
N GLU A 414 -14.02 1.13 -21.76
CA GLU A 414 -12.92 0.21 -21.54
C GLU A 414 -12.74 0.04 -20.02
N GLY A 415 -12.75 -1.21 -19.55
CA GLY A 415 -12.65 -1.54 -18.13
C GLY A 415 -11.65 -2.65 -17.87
N THR A 416 -10.95 -2.55 -16.75
CA THR A 416 -10.07 -3.59 -16.22
C THR A 416 -10.42 -3.85 -14.76
N VAL A 417 -10.35 -5.10 -14.30
CA VAL A 417 -10.42 -5.46 -12.89
C VAL A 417 -9.25 -6.36 -12.57
N LEU A 418 -8.37 -5.88 -11.70
CA LEU A 418 -7.27 -6.64 -11.13
C LEU A 418 -7.68 -7.18 -9.77
N ILE A 419 -7.59 -8.49 -9.58
CA ILE A 419 -7.72 -9.16 -8.29
C ILE A 419 -6.34 -9.70 -7.93
N TRP A 420 -5.83 -9.34 -6.75
CA TRP A 420 -4.47 -9.66 -6.35
C TRP A 420 -4.43 -10.22 -4.93
N PRO A 421 -3.67 -11.31 -4.66
CA PRO A 421 -3.63 -11.92 -3.35
C PRO A 421 -2.98 -11.00 -2.31
N LEU A 422 -3.49 -11.03 -1.07
CA LEU A 422 -2.91 -10.25 0.04
C LEU A 422 -1.48 -10.66 0.41
N ALA A 423 -1.09 -11.89 0.13
CA ALA A 423 0.27 -12.36 0.37
C ALA A 423 1.32 -11.54 -0.39
N ASP A 424 0.94 -11.02 -1.57
CA ASP A 424 1.80 -10.24 -2.45
C ASP A 424 1.28 -8.78 -2.58
N ALA A 425 0.69 -8.24 -1.52
CA ALA A 425 0.01 -6.94 -1.53
C ALA A 425 0.92 -5.77 -1.97
N GLU A 426 2.23 -5.87 -1.77
CA GLU A 426 3.20 -4.85 -2.17
C GLU A 426 3.33 -4.69 -3.68
N ASP A 427 3.07 -5.75 -4.45
CA ASP A 427 3.16 -5.73 -5.90
C ASP A 427 1.87 -5.23 -6.57
N GLN A 428 0.73 -5.29 -5.88
CA GLN A 428 -0.57 -4.93 -6.44
C GLN A 428 -0.60 -3.52 -7.06
N PRO A 429 -0.16 -2.43 -6.38
CA PRO A 429 -0.20 -1.10 -6.98
C PRO A 429 0.75 -0.95 -8.17
N ARG A 430 1.87 -1.67 -8.18
CA ARG A 430 2.82 -1.69 -9.30
C ARG A 430 2.24 -2.39 -10.52
N ILE A 431 1.61 -3.56 -10.33
CA ILE A 431 0.90 -4.27 -11.41
C ILE A 431 -0.25 -3.42 -11.96
N ALA A 432 -1.03 -2.77 -11.09
CA ALA A 432 -2.11 -1.89 -11.52
C ALA A 432 -1.60 -0.71 -12.35
N ALA A 433 -0.47 -0.10 -11.97
CA ALA A 433 0.19 0.96 -12.73
C ALA A 433 0.65 0.46 -14.11
N GLU A 434 1.29 -0.71 -14.19
CA GLU A 434 1.73 -1.31 -15.47
C GLU A 434 0.56 -1.61 -16.42
N ILE A 435 -0.56 -2.13 -15.87
CA ILE A 435 -1.79 -2.36 -16.62
C ILE A 435 -2.33 -1.03 -17.15
N ALA A 436 -2.50 -0.03 -16.30
CA ALA A 436 -3.07 1.27 -16.67
C ALA A 436 -2.23 2.00 -17.72
N ASP A 437 -0.89 1.99 -17.56
CA ASP A 437 0.04 2.70 -18.46
C ASP A 437 0.20 2.03 -19.83
N SER A 438 -0.10 0.74 -19.92
CA SER A 438 0.03 -0.05 -21.16
C SER A 438 -1.30 -0.35 -21.87
N LEU A 439 -2.43 -0.07 -21.22
CA LEU A 439 -3.77 -0.37 -21.74
C LEU A 439 -4.06 0.43 -23.02
N ARG A 440 -4.25 -0.27 -24.12
CA ARG A 440 -4.65 0.31 -25.41
C ARG A 440 -5.59 -0.60 -26.18
N TYR A 441 -6.39 -0.02 -27.04
CA TYR A 441 -7.13 -0.78 -28.04
C TYR A 441 -6.20 -1.13 -29.21
N ALA A 442 -6.03 -2.42 -29.48
CA ALA A 442 -5.23 -2.96 -30.57
C ALA A 442 -5.96 -4.21 -31.12
N PRO A 443 -6.94 -4.02 -32.01
CA PRO A 443 -7.68 -5.15 -32.60
C PRO A 443 -6.72 -6.04 -33.36
N ALA A 444 -6.97 -7.35 -33.36
CA ALA A 444 -6.18 -8.30 -34.14
C ALA A 444 -6.22 -7.90 -35.63
N GLU A 445 -5.05 -7.91 -36.26
CA GLU A 445 -4.95 -7.68 -37.71
C GLU A 445 -5.76 -8.76 -38.42
N GLY A 446 -6.94 -8.40 -38.95
CA GLY A 446 -7.88 -9.31 -39.63
C GLY A 446 -9.35 -8.95 -39.45
N ALA A 447 -9.73 -8.15 -38.45
CA ALA A 447 -11.12 -7.76 -38.23
C ALA A 447 -11.58 -6.54 -39.07
N ALA A 448 -10.71 -5.93 -39.86
CA ALA A 448 -11.00 -4.77 -40.69
C ALA A 448 -11.45 -5.11 -42.14
N GLY A 449 -11.79 -6.36 -42.42
CA GLY A 449 -12.03 -6.84 -43.76
C GLY A 449 -13.39 -7.50 -43.97
N ASP A 450 -14.53 -6.88 -43.65
CA ASP A 450 -15.81 -7.22 -44.25
C ASP A 450 -16.89 -6.14 -44.06
N ALA A 451 -16.55 -4.90 -44.38
CA ALA A 451 -17.54 -3.89 -44.75
C ALA A 451 -17.39 -3.63 -46.24
N ARG A 452 -17.82 -4.58 -47.07
CA ARG A 452 -18.14 -4.29 -48.45
C ARG A 452 -19.40 -3.39 -48.43
N PRO A 453 -19.37 -2.21 -49.07
CA PRO A 453 -20.61 -1.54 -49.39
C PRO A 453 -21.31 -2.36 -50.46
N ASP A 454 -22.54 -2.77 -50.18
CA ASP A 454 -23.44 -3.35 -51.15
C ASP A 454 -23.54 -2.40 -52.36
N SER A 455 -22.96 -2.83 -53.49
CA SER A 455 -23.16 -2.20 -54.77
C SER A 455 -24.54 -2.59 -55.25
N GLU A 456 -25.48 -1.68 -55.13
CA GLU A 456 -26.76 -1.74 -55.85
C GLU A 456 -26.52 -1.79 -57.34
N THR A 457 -26.96 -2.89 -57.91
CA THR A 457 -27.14 -3.13 -59.34
C THR A 457 -28.36 -2.35 -59.84
N GLY A 458 -28.15 -1.38 -60.70
CA GLY A 458 -29.23 -0.72 -61.44
C GLY A 458 -28.73 -0.31 -62.81
N GLY A 459 -29.14 -1.06 -63.85
CA GLY A 459 -28.75 -0.94 -65.22
C GLY A 459 -29.33 0.26 -65.95
N GLY A 460 -28.86 0.53 -67.16
CA GLY A 460 -29.44 1.45 -68.14
C GLY A 460 -28.39 2.06 -69.09
N ALA A 461 -28.13 1.41 -70.10
CA ALA A 461 -27.86 1.64 -71.54
C ALA A 461 -27.51 3.05 -72.06
N GLU A 462 -26.52 2.98 -72.96
CA GLU A 462 -26.40 3.71 -74.26
C GLU A 462 -26.06 5.22 -74.24
N ASP A 463 -24.98 5.62 -74.79
CA ASP A 463 -24.55 5.88 -76.12
C ASP A 463 -23.60 7.07 -76.25
N ASP A 464 -22.62 6.93 -77.14
CA ASP A 464 -21.89 7.91 -77.97
C ASP A 464 -20.68 8.64 -77.51
N ALA A 465 -19.57 8.23 -78.10
CA ALA A 465 -18.33 8.99 -78.31
C ALA A 465 -18.51 9.91 -79.54
N PRO A 466 -17.53 10.74 -80.03
CA PRO A 466 -16.15 10.97 -79.54
C PRO A 466 -15.61 12.43 -79.66
N ALA A 467 -14.34 12.56 -79.33
CA ALA A 467 -13.32 13.45 -79.93
C ALA A 467 -13.10 14.87 -79.37
N THR A 468 -11.96 15.16 -78.94
CA THR A 468 -10.82 15.85 -79.55
C THR A 468 -10.11 16.84 -78.60
N ALA A 469 -8.91 16.54 -78.38
CA ALA A 469 -7.66 17.34 -78.26
C ALA A 469 -7.70 18.77 -77.72
N ALA A 470 -6.76 19.01 -76.79
CA ALA A 470 -5.59 19.88 -76.95
C ALA A 470 -5.20 20.52 -75.61
N SER A 471 -4.05 20.21 -75.09
CA SER A 471 -3.15 21.17 -74.42
C SER A 471 -2.64 22.21 -75.41
N PRO A 472 -2.11 23.42 -75.04
CA PRO A 472 -0.99 23.53 -74.09
C PRO A 472 -0.88 24.87 -73.31
N MET A 473 0.11 24.82 -72.37
CA MET A 473 1.11 25.83 -71.99
C MET A 473 0.74 27.22 -71.45
N ALA A 474 1.36 27.45 -70.30
CA ALA A 474 2.20 28.56 -69.85
C ALA A 474 1.56 29.98 -69.70
N ASP A 475 1.60 30.49 -68.53
CA ASP A 475 2.59 31.50 -67.99
C ASP A 475 2.59 31.45 -66.47
#